data_c2fa541607fe880e9288132c10bfcb5c
#
_entry.id   c2fa541607fe880e9288132c10bfcb5c
#
_cell.length_a   1.000
_cell.length_b   1.000
_cell.length_c   1.000
_cell.angle_alpha   90.00
_cell.angle_beta   90.00
_cell.angle_gamma   90.00
#
_symmetry.space_group_name_H-M   'P 1'
#
loop_
_entity.id
_entity.type
_entity.pdbx_description
1 polymer ?
#
loop_
_entity_poly.entity_id
_entity_poly.type
_entity_poly.pdbx_seq_one_letter_code
_entity_poly.pdbx_strand_id
1 'polypeptide(L)'
;MGAQNANCTMKFIDIPEDRQREAINTVALQSGLPPSSIEKDWWVTQVLKALHALPYAEHIAFKGGTCLSKCWNLIARFSEDIDIALSREFLGFCGELSKTQISDKLRRAACSFVRDEMQHDVRQALIDLGIRSDAFSVDVIITPITTTDPEVITITYHSLYENSPYIKNTVKIEISGRSMICLLYTSPSPRDTR
;
A
#
# COMPACT_ATOMS: atom_id res chain seq x y z
N MET A 1 -21.07 35.75 -15.11
CA MET A 1 -20.18 34.90 -15.93
C MET A 1 -18.84 34.80 -15.22
N GLY A 2 -18.68 33.78 -14.39
CA GLY A 2 -17.43 33.51 -13.65
C GLY A 2 -16.77 32.32 -14.29
N ALA A 3 -15.66 32.56 -14.98
CA ALA A 3 -14.82 31.49 -15.49
C ALA A 3 -14.20 30.74 -14.30
N GLN A 4 -14.66 29.53 -14.05
CA GLN A 4 -13.96 28.60 -13.20
C GLN A 4 -12.64 28.24 -13.89
N ASN A 5 -11.54 28.81 -13.42
CA ASN A 5 -10.21 28.36 -13.74
C ASN A 5 -10.08 26.92 -13.20
N ALA A 6 -10.34 25.94 -14.06
CA ALA A 6 -9.90 24.57 -13.83
C ALA A 6 -8.36 24.59 -13.80
N ASN A 7 -7.81 24.62 -12.60
CA ASN A 7 -6.39 24.44 -12.38
C ASN A 7 -6.05 23.00 -12.81
N CYS A 8 -5.74 22.81 -14.08
CA CYS A 8 -5.31 21.52 -14.64
C CYS A 8 -3.90 21.25 -14.08
N THR A 9 -3.84 20.70 -12.88
CA THR A 9 -2.58 20.28 -12.27
C THR A 9 -2.12 19.05 -13.04
N MET A 10 -1.14 19.24 -13.93
CA MET A 10 -0.52 18.14 -14.69
C MET A 10 0.04 17.12 -13.71
N LYS A 11 -0.44 15.87 -13.81
CA LYS A 11 0.03 14.79 -12.94
C LYS A 11 1.39 14.29 -13.42
N PHE A 12 2.23 13.84 -12.50
CA PHE A 12 3.56 13.30 -12.83
C PHE A 12 3.52 12.20 -13.90
N ILE A 13 2.49 11.34 -13.88
CA ILE A 13 2.32 10.26 -14.84
C ILE A 13 1.95 10.74 -16.25
N ASP A 14 1.46 11.98 -16.40
CA ASP A 14 0.99 12.54 -17.66
C ASP A 14 2.12 13.28 -18.43
N ILE A 15 3.25 13.52 -17.77
CA ILE A 15 4.40 14.16 -18.41
C ILE A 15 5.27 13.12 -19.15
N PRO A 16 6.01 13.50 -20.21
CA PRO A 16 6.88 12.58 -20.94
C PRO A 16 7.92 11.89 -20.06
N GLU A 17 8.29 10.65 -20.37
CA GLU A 17 9.18 9.82 -19.56
C GLU A 17 10.56 10.46 -19.31
N ASP A 18 11.11 11.20 -20.30
CA ASP A 18 12.37 11.93 -20.15
C ASP A 18 12.27 12.98 -19.04
N ARG A 19 11.15 13.70 -18.96
CA ARG A 19 10.87 14.67 -17.91
C ARG A 19 10.58 14.00 -16.55
N GLN A 20 9.92 12.85 -16.56
CA GLN A 20 9.75 12.05 -15.33
C GLN A 20 11.12 11.64 -14.78
N ARG A 21 12.03 11.13 -15.62
CA ARG A 21 13.40 10.76 -15.24
C ARG A 21 14.18 11.98 -14.70
N GLU A 22 14.08 13.12 -15.34
CA GLU A 22 14.74 14.36 -14.91
C GLU A 22 14.27 14.76 -13.49
N ALA A 23 12.97 14.73 -13.24
CA ALA A 23 12.39 15.04 -11.94
C ALA A 23 12.86 14.06 -10.85
N ILE A 24 12.81 12.75 -11.12
CA ILE A 24 13.27 11.71 -10.19
C ILE A 24 14.78 11.87 -9.91
N ASN A 25 15.59 12.07 -10.93
CA ASN A 25 17.04 12.25 -10.77
C ASN A 25 17.38 13.50 -9.92
N THR A 26 16.61 14.56 -10.08
CA THR A 26 16.76 15.78 -9.25
C THR A 26 16.52 15.48 -7.77
N VAL A 27 15.43 14.76 -7.45
CA VAL A 27 15.12 14.35 -6.08
C VAL A 27 16.16 13.35 -5.55
N ALA A 28 16.61 12.42 -6.37
CA ALA A 28 17.65 11.45 -6.02
C ALA A 28 18.96 12.12 -5.61
N LEU A 29 19.40 13.14 -6.37
CA LEU A 29 20.59 13.94 -6.04
C LEU A 29 20.44 14.70 -4.71
N GLN A 30 19.24 15.22 -4.42
CA GLN A 30 18.97 15.95 -3.18
C GLN A 30 18.87 15.03 -1.95
N SER A 31 18.28 13.84 -2.12
CA SER A 31 18.04 12.90 -1.02
C SER A 31 19.20 11.93 -0.77
N GLY A 32 20.10 11.76 -1.73
CA GLY A 32 21.16 10.74 -1.71
C GLY A 32 20.65 9.31 -1.92
N LEU A 33 19.39 9.14 -2.32
CA LEU A 33 18.79 7.84 -2.59
C LEU A 33 18.92 7.48 -4.09
N PRO A 34 18.97 6.18 -4.43
CA PRO A 34 18.93 5.75 -5.82
C PRO A 34 17.65 6.21 -6.54
N PRO A 35 17.70 6.58 -7.83
CA PRO A 35 16.53 7.00 -8.61
C PRO A 35 15.39 5.97 -8.59
N SER A 36 15.70 4.68 -8.65
CA SER A 36 14.71 3.59 -8.54
C SER A 36 13.99 3.56 -7.18
N SER A 37 14.65 3.99 -6.09
CA SER A 37 14.00 4.14 -4.77
C SER A 37 13.00 5.30 -4.77
N ILE A 38 13.35 6.42 -5.41
CA ILE A 38 12.47 7.60 -5.52
C ILE A 38 11.23 7.24 -6.38
N GLU A 39 11.43 6.54 -7.50
CA GLU A 39 10.34 6.05 -8.34
C GLU A 39 9.42 5.13 -7.53
N LYS A 40 9.99 4.16 -6.82
CA LYS A 40 9.21 3.23 -5.98
C LYS A 40 8.44 3.95 -4.88
N ASP A 41 9.04 4.95 -4.25
CA ASP A 41 8.39 5.78 -3.23
C ASP A 41 7.17 6.54 -3.77
N TRP A 42 7.26 7.01 -5.02
CA TRP A 42 6.13 7.60 -5.70
C TRP A 42 5.00 6.57 -5.89
N TRP A 43 5.33 5.35 -6.36
CA TRP A 43 4.35 4.27 -6.52
C TRP A 43 3.71 3.86 -5.19
N VAL A 44 4.50 3.70 -4.13
CA VAL A 44 3.98 3.46 -2.76
C VAL A 44 2.97 4.53 -2.37
N THR A 45 3.28 5.79 -2.67
CA THR A 45 2.39 6.92 -2.37
C THR A 45 1.08 6.85 -3.18
N GLN A 46 1.10 6.46 -4.46
CA GLN A 46 -0.12 6.28 -5.24
C GLN A 46 -0.97 5.10 -4.71
N VAL A 47 -0.33 4.00 -4.35
CA VAL A 47 -1.03 2.84 -3.76
C VAL A 47 -1.69 3.22 -2.43
N LEU A 48 -1.02 3.99 -1.57
CA LEU A 48 -1.63 4.50 -0.34
C LEU A 48 -2.84 5.39 -0.60
N LYS A 49 -2.76 6.28 -1.60
CA LYS A 49 -3.91 7.11 -2.02
C LYS A 49 -5.07 6.25 -2.51
N ALA A 50 -4.78 5.21 -3.30
CA ALA A 50 -5.80 4.27 -3.77
C ALA A 50 -6.48 3.56 -2.59
N LEU A 51 -5.71 3.05 -1.62
CA LEU A 51 -6.24 2.40 -0.42
C LEU A 51 -7.15 3.33 0.40
N HIS A 52 -6.79 4.61 0.52
CA HIS A 52 -7.60 5.61 1.21
C HIS A 52 -8.87 6.01 0.45
N ALA A 53 -8.90 5.79 -0.85
CA ALA A 53 -10.08 6.08 -1.69
C ALA A 53 -11.07 4.91 -1.75
N LEU A 54 -10.75 3.75 -1.21
CA LEU A 54 -11.64 2.59 -1.20
C LEU A 54 -12.90 2.85 -0.38
N PRO A 55 -14.07 2.33 -0.79
CA PRO A 55 -15.34 2.55 -0.09
C PRO A 55 -15.36 2.01 1.35
N TYR A 56 -14.44 1.13 1.68
CA TYR A 56 -14.26 0.53 3.01
C TYR A 56 -12.93 0.96 3.67
N ALA A 57 -12.36 2.10 3.28
CA ALA A 57 -11.09 2.60 3.83
C ALA A 57 -11.12 2.77 5.35
N GLU A 58 -12.27 3.11 5.94
CA GLU A 58 -12.46 3.21 7.40
C GLU A 58 -12.26 1.87 8.15
N HIS A 59 -12.38 0.75 7.42
CA HIS A 59 -12.16 -0.59 7.95
C HIS A 59 -10.73 -1.10 7.73
N ILE A 60 -9.86 -0.27 7.17
CA ILE A 60 -8.45 -0.56 6.93
C ILE A 60 -7.59 0.19 7.94
N ALA A 61 -6.81 -0.52 8.73
CA ALA A 61 -5.78 0.07 9.57
C ALA A 61 -4.40 -0.08 8.92
N PHE A 62 -3.74 1.05 8.65
CA PHE A 62 -2.37 1.09 8.14
C PHE A 62 -1.40 0.87 9.30
N LYS A 63 -0.45 -0.04 9.13
CA LYS A 63 0.51 -0.44 10.16
C LYS A 63 1.93 -0.59 9.59
N GLY A 64 2.86 -1.15 10.38
CA GLY A 64 4.20 -1.48 9.93
C GLY A 64 5.15 -0.30 9.75
N GLY A 65 6.31 -0.59 9.15
CA GLY A 65 7.39 0.38 8.98
C GLY A 65 7.02 1.54 8.06
N THR A 66 6.25 1.28 7.00
CA THR A 66 5.81 2.32 6.06
C THR A 66 4.86 3.31 6.74
N CYS A 67 4.00 2.86 7.64
CA CYS A 67 3.15 3.73 8.45
C CYS A 67 3.99 4.64 9.35
N LEU A 68 4.95 4.07 10.08
CA LEU A 68 5.84 4.83 10.96
C LEU A 68 6.70 5.85 10.21
N SER A 69 7.13 5.53 9.00
CA SER A 69 7.91 6.43 8.15
C SER A 69 7.04 7.54 7.54
N LYS A 70 5.97 7.17 6.82
CA LYS A 70 5.20 8.12 5.99
C LYS A 70 4.13 8.91 6.75
N CYS A 71 3.49 8.31 7.75
CA CYS A 71 2.43 8.99 8.49
C CYS A 71 2.96 9.71 9.74
N TRP A 72 3.96 9.13 10.38
CA TRP A 72 4.44 9.61 11.68
C TRP A 72 5.85 10.21 11.66
N ASN A 73 6.58 10.02 10.58
CA ASN A 73 7.97 10.47 10.42
C ASN A 73 8.88 10.04 11.60
N LEU A 74 8.59 8.86 12.17
CA LEU A 74 9.31 8.32 13.33
C LEU A 74 10.57 7.55 12.95
N ILE A 75 10.64 7.06 11.72
CA ILE A 75 11.80 6.33 11.21
C ILE A 75 12.22 6.89 9.86
N ALA A 76 13.49 7.26 9.76
CA ALA A 76 14.12 7.77 8.54
C ALA A 76 14.71 6.62 7.72
N ARG A 77 13.86 5.69 7.26
CA ARG A 77 14.29 4.62 6.35
C ARG A 77 13.31 4.45 5.21
N PHE A 78 13.82 4.06 4.08
CA PHE A 78 13.00 3.62 2.96
C PHE A 78 12.24 2.34 3.34
N SER A 79 10.94 2.30 3.08
CA SER A 79 10.10 1.14 3.31
C SER A 79 9.29 0.86 2.06
N GLU A 80 9.29 -0.40 1.64
CA GLU A 80 8.79 -0.85 0.34
C GLU A 80 7.41 -1.51 0.42
N ASP A 81 7.10 -2.09 1.57
CA ASP A 81 5.90 -2.88 1.78
C ASP A 81 4.86 -2.06 2.55
N ILE A 82 3.60 -2.23 2.18
CA ILE A 82 2.45 -1.60 2.82
C ILE A 82 1.75 -2.66 3.65
N ASP A 83 1.81 -2.52 4.98
CA ASP A 83 1.14 -3.41 5.91
C ASP A 83 -0.21 -2.85 6.30
N ILE A 84 -1.28 -3.61 6.12
CA ILE A 84 -2.63 -3.23 6.54
C ILE A 84 -3.31 -4.35 7.35
N ALA A 85 -4.25 -3.95 8.18
CA ALA A 85 -5.16 -4.85 8.85
C ALA A 85 -6.60 -4.52 8.46
N LEU A 86 -7.38 -5.53 8.11
CA LEU A 86 -8.82 -5.41 7.89
C LEU A 86 -9.57 -5.61 9.20
N SER A 87 -10.60 -4.78 9.42
CA SER A 87 -11.50 -4.92 10.57
C SER A 87 -12.22 -6.27 10.52
N ARG A 88 -12.26 -6.94 11.66
CA ARG A 88 -12.98 -8.21 11.82
C ARG A 88 -14.49 -8.03 11.65
N GLU A 89 -15.00 -6.91 12.13
CA GLU A 89 -16.39 -6.53 12.05
C GLU A 89 -16.82 -6.36 10.59
N PHE A 90 -15.98 -5.74 9.78
CA PHE A 90 -16.17 -5.61 8.32
C PHE A 90 -16.26 -6.99 7.64
N LEU A 91 -15.44 -7.94 8.06
CA LEU A 91 -15.46 -9.32 7.56
C LEU A 91 -16.60 -10.18 8.16
N GLY A 92 -17.52 -9.57 8.93
CA GLY A 92 -18.68 -10.25 9.53
C GLY A 92 -18.40 -10.98 10.84
N PHE A 93 -17.27 -10.69 11.50
CA PHE A 93 -16.88 -11.34 12.76
C PHE A 93 -16.95 -10.37 13.93
N CYS A 94 -18.08 -10.31 14.61
CA CYS A 94 -18.32 -9.46 15.77
C CYS A 94 -18.10 -10.21 17.09
N GLY A 95 -17.72 -9.47 18.15
CA GLY A 95 -17.61 -9.99 19.51
C GLY A 95 -16.35 -10.82 19.78
N GLU A 96 -16.40 -11.62 20.83
CA GLU A 96 -15.27 -12.50 21.20
C GLU A 96 -15.23 -13.73 20.28
N LEU A 97 -14.08 -13.94 19.68
CA LEU A 97 -13.84 -15.05 18.76
C LEU A 97 -12.97 -16.11 19.40
N SER A 98 -13.31 -17.36 19.21
CA SER A 98 -12.46 -18.49 19.59
C SER A 98 -11.18 -18.52 18.73
N LYS A 99 -10.11 -19.17 19.22
CA LYS A 99 -8.85 -19.33 18.48
C LYS A 99 -9.08 -19.94 17.09
N THR A 100 -9.95 -20.93 16.97
CA THR A 100 -10.30 -21.57 15.69
C THR A 100 -11.04 -20.61 14.74
N GLN A 101 -11.92 -19.77 15.26
CA GLN A 101 -12.59 -18.75 14.44
C GLN A 101 -11.60 -17.74 13.88
N ILE A 102 -10.63 -17.31 14.71
CA ILE A 102 -9.58 -16.37 14.28
C ILE A 102 -8.63 -17.03 13.27
N SER A 103 -8.14 -18.24 13.56
CA SER A 103 -7.13 -18.91 12.73
C SER A 103 -7.67 -19.37 11.38
N ASP A 104 -8.92 -19.83 11.33
CA ASP A 104 -9.47 -20.46 10.13
C ASP A 104 -10.53 -19.63 9.44
N LYS A 105 -11.63 -19.29 10.14
CA LYS A 105 -12.77 -18.64 9.49
C LYS A 105 -12.48 -17.21 9.10
N LEU A 106 -11.97 -16.40 10.03
CA LEU A 106 -11.63 -15.00 9.77
C LEU A 106 -10.56 -14.88 8.69
N ARG A 107 -9.54 -15.75 8.75
CA ARG A 107 -8.49 -15.78 7.72
C ARG A 107 -9.05 -16.10 6.34
N ARG A 108 -9.92 -17.15 6.23
CA ARG A 108 -10.53 -17.50 4.93
C ARG A 108 -11.38 -16.37 4.39
N ALA A 109 -12.16 -15.70 5.25
CA ALA A 109 -12.96 -14.55 4.84
C ALA A 109 -12.08 -13.40 4.31
N ALA A 110 -10.98 -13.08 5.01
CA ALA A 110 -10.03 -12.09 4.55
C ALA A 110 -9.39 -12.49 3.21
N CYS A 111 -8.97 -13.76 3.07
CA CYS A 111 -8.41 -14.27 1.81
C CYS A 111 -9.40 -14.17 0.64
N SER A 112 -10.65 -14.61 0.83
CA SER A 112 -11.67 -14.48 -0.22
C SER A 112 -11.93 -13.02 -0.59
N PHE A 113 -12.10 -12.15 0.40
CA PHE A 113 -12.32 -10.72 0.15
C PHE A 113 -11.17 -10.09 -0.64
N VAL A 114 -9.92 -10.40 -0.29
CA VAL A 114 -8.74 -9.87 -1.00
C VAL A 114 -8.72 -10.33 -2.46
N ARG A 115 -9.05 -11.61 -2.72
CA ARG A 115 -9.01 -12.19 -4.07
C ARG A 115 -10.19 -11.78 -4.93
N ASP A 116 -11.39 -11.76 -4.33
CA ASP A 116 -12.63 -11.62 -5.09
C ASP A 116 -13.02 -10.15 -5.28
N GLU A 117 -12.61 -9.27 -4.34
CA GLU A 117 -13.04 -7.87 -4.33
C GLU A 117 -11.85 -6.91 -4.29
N MET A 118 -11.05 -6.91 -3.23
CA MET A 118 -10.07 -5.87 -2.94
C MET A 118 -9.03 -5.67 -4.05
N GLN A 119 -8.55 -6.74 -4.70
CA GLN A 119 -7.60 -6.60 -5.81
C GLN A 119 -8.17 -5.79 -6.97
N HIS A 120 -9.45 -5.98 -7.29
CA HIS A 120 -10.14 -5.25 -8.36
C HIS A 120 -10.39 -3.80 -7.98
N ASP A 121 -10.77 -3.57 -6.72
CA ASP A 121 -11.01 -2.22 -6.20
C ASP A 121 -9.72 -1.40 -6.15
N VAL A 122 -8.60 -1.99 -5.71
CA VAL A 122 -7.28 -1.33 -5.73
C VAL A 122 -6.89 -0.98 -7.16
N ARG A 123 -7.09 -1.90 -8.12
CA ARG A 123 -6.81 -1.63 -9.53
C ARG A 123 -7.65 -0.47 -10.05
N GLN A 124 -8.95 -0.48 -9.77
CA GLN A 124 -9.86 0.57 -10.22
C GLN A 124 -9.51 1.91 -9.57
N ALA A 125 -9.24 1.93 -8.26
CA ALA A 125 -8.84 3.14 -7.56
C ALA A 125 -7.56 3.78 -8.12
N LEU A 126 -6.57 2.97 -8.53
CA LEU A 126 -5.37 3.48 -9.22
C LEU A 126 -5.70 4.11 -10.57
N ILE A 127 -6.62 3.52 -11.33
CA ILE A 127 -7.10 4.07 -12.61
C ILE A 127 -7.85 5.39 -12.37
N ASP A 128 -8.71 5.45 -11.35
CA ASP A 128 -9.47 6.65 -10.98
C ASP A 128 -8.55 7.80 -10.52
N LEU A 129 -7.40 7.48 -9.94
CA LEU A 129 -6.33 8.44 -9.67
C LEU A 129 -5.64 8.95 -10.95
N GLY A 130 -5.97 8.38 -12.11
CA GLY A 130 -5.46 8.75 -13.42
C GLY A 130 -4.20 7.99 -13.84
N ILE A 131 -3.87 6.88 -13.18
CA ILE A 131 -2.78 6.01 -13.63
C ILE A 131 -3.28 5.17 -14.79
N ARG A 132 -2.54 5.15 -15.90
CA ARG A 132 -2.91 4.38 -17.08
C ARG A 132 -2.93 2.88 -16.76
N SER A 133 -3.95 2.19 -17.23
CA SER A 133 -4.18 0.76 -16.96
C SER A 133 -3.11 -0.18 -17.54
N ASP A 134 -2.33 0.29 -18.52
CA ASP A 134 -1.21 -0.41 -19.14
C ASP A 134 0.13 -0.18 -18.42
N ALA A 135 0.20 0.79 -17.49
CA ALA A 135 1.42 1.12 -16.75
C ALA A 135 1.68 0.18 -15.56
N PHE A 136 0.70 -0.64 -15.16
CA PHE A 136 0.84 -1.53 -14.00
C PHE A 136 -0.06 -2.78 -14.12
N SER A 137 0.29 -3.83 -13.37
CA SER A 137 -0.59 -4.98 -13.07
C SER A 137 -0.86 -5.08 -11.57
N VAL A 138 -1.98 -5.71 -11.23
CA VAL A 138 -2.35 -6.02 -9.84
C VAL A 138 -2.61 -7.52 -9.76
N ASP A 139 -1.85 -8.21 -8.93
CA ASP A 139 -1.89 -9.66 -8.77
C ASP A 139 -1.97 -10.04 -7.29
N VAL A 140 -2.64 -11.15 -6.97
CA VAL A 140 -2.67 -11.71 -5.62
C VAL A 140 -1.71 -12.89 -5.53
N ILE A 141 -0.79 -12.85 -4.57
CA ILE A 141 0.08 -13.98 -4.27
C ILE A 141 -0.65 -14.92 -3.32
N ILE A 142 -1.03 -16.08 -3.84
CA ILE A 142 -1.66 -17.13 -3.04
C ILE A 142 -0.57 -17.85 -2.24
N THR A 143 -0.59 -17.71 -0.92
CA THR A 143 0.33 -18.42 -0.05
C THR A 143 -0.17 -19.86 0.14
N PRO A 144 0.58 -20.90 -0.25
CA PRO A 144 0.14 -22.29 -0.10
C PRO A 144 0.10 -22.76 1.35
N ILE A 145 0.74 -22.05 2.26
CA ILE A 145 0.81 -22.40 3.68
C ILE A 145 -0.39 -21.81 4.41
N THR A 146 -1.32 -22.67 4.80
CA THR A 146 -2.60 -22.27 5.45
C THR A 146 -2.46 -21.63 6.82
N THR A 147 -1.28 -21.68 7.43
CA THR A 147 -1.01 -21.11 8.77
C THR A 147 -0.38 -19.73 8.74
N THR A 148 0.14 -19.29 7.59
CA THR A 148 0.70 -17.95 7.44
C THR A 148 -0.35 -16.98 6.94
N ASP A 149 -0.51 -15.91 7.64
CA ASP A 149 -1.13 -14.65 7.28
C ASP A 149 0.03 -13.72 6.94
N PRO A 150 -0.02 -12.92 5.93
CA PRO A 150 -1.16 -12.34 5.25
C PRO A 150 -1.36 -12.82 3.79
N GLU A 151 -2.51 -12.47 3.19
CA GLU A 151 -2.62 -12.40 1.74
C GLU A 151 -1.84 -11.18 1.23
N VAL A 152 -1.24 -11.31 0.05
CA VAL A 152 -0.41 -10.26 -0.51
C VAL A 152 -0.94 -9.84 -1.87
N ILE A 153 -1.31 -8.58 -2.01
CA ILE A 153 -1.52 -7.94 -3.32
C ILE A 153 -0.19 -7.35 -3.78
N THR A 154 0.18 -7.65 -5.00
CA THR A 154 1.39 -7.13 -5.64
C THR A 154 1.01 -6.22 -6.79
N ILE A 155 1.47 -4.97 -6.75
CA ILE A 155 1.35 -4.03 -7.85
C ILE A 155 2.70 -3.98 -8.56
N THR A 156 2.76 -4.53 -9.77
CA THR A 156 3.97 -4.49 -10.62
C THR A 156 3.81 -3.35 -11.62
N TYR A 157 4.77 -2.46 -11.70
CA TYR A 157 4.73 -1.28 -12.56
C TYR A 157 5.86 -1.26 -13.58
N HIS A 158 5.64 -0.55 -14.69
CA HIS A 158 6.68 -0.29 -15.68
C HIS A 158 7.65 0.74 -15.13
N SER A 159 8.88 0.30 -14.83
CA SER A 159 9.91 1.17 -14.29
C SER A 159 10.56 2.00 -15.39
N LEU A 160 10.85 3.25 -15.08
CA LEU A 160 11.65 4.13 -15.92
C LEU A 160 13.14 3.74 -15.89
N TYR A 161 13.56 2.90 -14.96
CA TYR A 161 14.95 2.50 -14.76
C TYR A 161 15.12 1.00 -14.99
N GLU A 162 16.33 0.59 -15.36
CA GLU A 162 16.67 -0.82 -15.44
C GLU A 162 16.48 -1.52 -14.10
N ASN A 163 16.05 -2.78 -14.15
CA ASN A 163 15.81 -3.58 -12.96
C ASN A 163 17.06 -3.69 -12.10
N SER A 164 17.01 -3.12 -10.92
CA SER A 164 18.04 -3.33 -9.90
C SER A 164 17.84 -4.71 -9.25
N PRO A 165 18.90 -5.47 -9.00
CA PRO A 165 18.80 -6.73 -8.26
C PRO A 165 18.29 -6.52 -6.81
N TYR A 166 18.38 -5.31 -6.29
CA TYR A 166 18.01 -4.95 -4.92
C TYR A 166 16.63 -4.30 -4.81
N ILE A 167 16.19 -3.55 -5.84
CA ILE A 167 14.93 -2.82 -5.83
C ILE A 167 14.07 -3.34 -6.96
N LYS A 168 13.02 -4.09 -6.61
CA LYS A 168 12.06 -4.60 -7.58
C LYS A 168 11.04 -3.51 -7.90
N ASN A 169 10.57 -3.49 -9.14
CA ASN A 169 9.49 -2.61 -9.61
C ASN A 169 8.10 -3.12 -9.16
N THR A 170 7.99 -3.50 -7.91
CA THR A 170 6.76 -4.01 -7.29
C THR A 170 6.51 -3.35 -5.96
N VAL A 171 5.27 -2.96 -5.69
CA VAL A 171 4.78 -2.56 -4.37
C VAL A 171 3.93 -3.70 -3.83
N LYS A 172 4.19 -4.13 -2.60
CA LYS A 172 3.41 -5.17 -1.93
C LYS A 172 2.48 -4.56 -0.90
N ILE A 173 1.26 -5.05 -0.87
CA ILE A 173 0.30 -4.79 0.20
C ILE A 173 0.13 -6.11 0.95
N GLU A 174 0.56 -6.16 2.20
CA GLU A 174 0.39 -7.29 3.09
C GLU A 174 -0.88 -7.08 3.93
N ILE A 175 -1.88 -7.93 3.74
CA ILE A 175 -3.22 -7.76 4.31
C ILE A 175 -3.45 -8.83 5.38
N SER A 176 -3.63 -8.41 6.63
CA SER A 176 -3.95 -9.29 7.76
C SER A 176 -5.36 -9.06 8.27
N GLY A 177 -6.17 -10.12 8.35
CA GLY A 177 -7.46 -10.09 9.03
C GLY A 177 -7.36 -10.39 10.53
N ARG A 178 -6.21 -10.87 11.02
CA ARG A 178 -6.03 -11.29 12.44
C ARG A 178 -5.51 -10.18 13.35
N SER A 179 -4.91 -9.15 12.80
CA SER A 179 -4.36 -8.05 13.59
C SER A 179 -5.48 -7.21 14.20
N MET A 180 -5.43 -7.02 15.51
CA MET A 180 -6.35 -6.09 16.18
C MET A 180 -5.95 -4.65 15.86
N ILE A 181 -6.89 -3.86 15.40
CA ILE A 181 -6.70 -2.42 15.11
C ILE A 181 -6.31 -1.64 16.38
N CYS A 182 -6.70 -2.16 17.55
CA CYS A 182 -6.60 -1.48 18.84
C CYS A 182 -5.18 -1.46 19.47
N LEU A 183 -4.20 -2.16 18.91
CA LEU A 183 -2.86 -2.25 19.55
C LEU A 183 -1.85 -1.18 19.07
N LEU A 184 -2.32 -0.20 18.32
CA LEU A 184 -1.39 0.69 17.64
C LEU A 184 -0.73 1.75 18.54
N TYR A 185 -1.29 2.18 19.69
CA TYR A 185 -0.74 3.37 20.34
C TYR A 185 -1.03 3.58 21.85
N THR A 186 -1.19 2.57 22.67
CA THR A 186 -1.43 2.83 24.10
C THR A 186 -0.35 2.32 25.06
N SER A 187 0.70 1.69 24.55
CA SER A 187 1.79 1.24 25.44
C SER A 187 3.14 1.55 24.79
N PRO A 188 3.97 2.42 25.41
CA PRO A 188 5.36 2.53 25.00
C PRO A 188 6.01 1.17 25.15
N SER A 189 6.81 0.78 24.14
CA SER A 189 7.58 -0.45 24.19
C SER A 189 8.49 -0.44 25.43
N PRO A 190 8.65 -1.57 26.16
CA PRO A 190 9.63 -1.66 27.25
C PRO A 190 11.06 -1.29 26.86
N ARG A 191 11.34 -1.12 25.56
CA ARG A 191 12.64 -0.66 25.02
C ARG A 191 12.75 0.86 24.92
N ASP A 192 11.64 1.59 25.04
CA ASP A 192 11.62 3.06 24.91
C ASP A 192 11.78 3.77 26.25
N THR A 193 12.01 3.02 27.34
CA THR A 193 12.24 3.52 28.71
C THR A 193 13.70 3.45 29.13
N ARG A 194 14.63 3.82 28.25
CA ARG A 194 16.04 4.05 28.62
C ARG A 194 16.55 5.37 28.10
#